data_a54ac584e006d2295f61b1b75e051a4b
#
_entry.id   a54ac584e006d2295f61b1b75e051a4b
#
_cell.length_a   1.000
_cell.length_b   1.000
_cell.length_c   1.000
_cell.angle_alpha   90.00
_cell.angle_beta   90.00
_cell.angle_gamma   90.00
#
_symmetry.space_group_name_H-M   'P 1'
#
loop_
_entity.id
_entity.type
_entity.pdbx_description
1 polymer ?
#
loop_
_entity_poly.entity_id
_entity_poly.type
_entity_poly.pdbx_seq_one_letter_code
_entity_poly.pdbx_strand_id
1 'polypeptide(L)'
;MGLLINTQIGTDRGITDSGYIRIESFDMDRRKGDMVVRTKLFLSPEDATESATPKYDELGAGMNEGDFARNVNIPEYFKFPMTSSAIFTRSLDINVETSESYEEEVPSLDGSGSEVITKWRHFMTMSADIQEYSASVVDFSPITGSSVYEFAYPLIKYHLEQQFGEGNI
;
A
#
# COMPACT_ATOMS: atom_id res chain seq x y z
N MET A 1 -9.33 -14.32 19.27
CA MET A 1 -9.25 -12.85 19.20
C MET A 1 -10.24 -12.39 18.14
N GLY A 2 -11.00 -11.31 18.38
CA GLY A 2 -11.98 -10.76 17.43
C GLY A 2 -12.48 -9.41 17.92
N LEU A 3 -13.40 -8.81 17.17
CA LEU A 3 -14.04 -7.53 17.49
C LEU A 3 -15.47 -7.77 17.91
N LEU A 4 -15.88 -7.15 19.00
CA LEU A 4 -17.25 -7.18 19.51
C LEU A 4 -18.00 -5.94 19.01
N ILE A 5 -19.21 -6.14 18.48
CA ILE A 5 -20.09 -5.05 18.07
C ILE A 5 -21.12 -4.85 19.19
N ASN A 6 -21.03 -3.71 19.87
CA ASN A 6 -21.86 -3.35 21.04
C ASN A 6 -23.09 -2.52 20.64
N THR A 7 -23.61 -2.72 19.45
CA THR A 7 -24.83 -2.05 18.97
C THR A 7 -25.73 -3.05 18.27
N GLN A 8 -27.03 -2.76 18.25
CA GLN A 8 -27.98 -3.62 17.60
C GLN A 8 -27.77 -3.68 16.09
N ILE A 9 -27.54 -4.86 15.56
CA ILE A 9 -27.41 -5.14 14.13
C ILE A 9 -28.42 -6.21 13.67
N GLY A 10 -29.01 -5.97 12.51
CA GLY A 10 -29.84 -6.96 11.83
C GLY A 10 -28.99 -7.83 10.93
N THR A 11 -29.15 -9.13 10.97
CA THR A 11 -28.45 -10.09 10.13
C THR A 11 -29.48 -10.99 9.41
N ASP A 12 -28.99 -11.77 8.44
CA ASP A 12 -29.80 -12.81 7.76
C ASP A 12 -30.27 -13.93 8.70
N ARG A 13 -29.73 -13.97 9.93
CA ARG A 13 -30.07 -14.96 10.97
C ARG A 13 -30.81 -14.39 12.15
N GLY A 14 -31.10 -13.09 12.16
CA GLY A 14 -31.79 -12.41 13.24
C GLY A 14 -31.13 -11.12 13.66
N ILE A 15 -31.56 -10.60 14.79
CA ILE A 15 -31.06 -9.36 15.38
C ILE A 15 -30.14 -9.73 16.55
N THR A 16 -28.98 -9.10 16.64
CA THR A 16 -28.08 -9.22 17.79
C THR A 16 -27.58 -7.85 18.24
N ASP A 17 -27.28 -7.72 19.51
CA ASP A 17 -26.60 -6.57 20.14
C ASP A 17 -25.16 -6.89 20.58
N SER A 18 -24.69 -8.10 20.29
CA SER A 18 -23.39 -8.65 20.66
C SER A 18 -22.70 -9.34 19.48
N GLY A 19 -22.85 -8.78 18.29
CA GLY A 19 -22.21 -9.32 17.10
C GLY A 19 -20.70 -9.44 17.27
N TYR A 20 -20.10 -10.52 16.77
CA TYR A 20 -18.68 -10.79 16.91
C TYR A 20 -18.03 -11.05 15.56
N ILE A 21 -16.99 -10.29 15.24
CA ILE A 21 -16.23 -10.42 13.98
C ILE A 21 -14.91 -11.11 14.26
N ARG A 22 -14.66 -12.19 13.51
CA ARG A 22 -13.42 -12.94 13.54
C ARG A 22 -12.73 -12.91 12.17
N ILE A 23 -11.42 -12.74 12.16
CA ILE A 23 -10.60 -12.92 10.96
C ILE A 23 -10.44 -14.42 10.71
N GLU A 24 -10.84 -14.85 9.52
CA GLU A 24 -10.72 -16.23 9.07
C GLU A 24 -9.43 -16.49 8.28
N SER A 25 -9.11 -15.58 7.40
CA SER A 25 -7.90 -15.68 6.57
C SER A 25 -7.43 -14.31 6.11
N PHE A 26 -6.20 -14.27 5.67
CA PHE A 26 -5.64 -13.09 5.01
C PHE A 26 -4.79 -13.55 3.83
N ASP A 27 -4.75 -12.72 2.81
CA ASP A 27 -3.95 -12.88 1.60
C ASP A 27 -3.17 -11.61 1.32
N MET A 28 -1.90 -11.75 0.94
CA MET A 28 -1.01 -10.64 0.64
C MET A 28 -0.54 -10.74 -0.80
N ASP A 29 -1.04 -9.85 -1.65
CA ASP A 29 -0.59 -9.73 -3.03
C ASP A 29 0.61 -8.78 -3.14
N ARG A 30 1.81 -9.34 -3.12
CA ARG A 30 3.05 -8.58 -3.23
C ARG A 30 3.22 -7.83 -4.56
N ARG A 31 2.50 -8.22 -5.61
CA ARG A 31 2.58 -7.54 -6.91
C ARG A 31 1.72 -6.29 -6.94
N LYS A 32 0.55 -6.36 -6.31
CA LYS A 32 -0.39 -5.24 -6.24
C LYS A 32 -0.15 -4.35 -5.03
N GLY A 33 0.59 -4.84 -4.03
CA GLY A 33 0.77 -4.14 -2.76
C GLY A 33 -0.52 -4.05 -1.97
N ASP A 34 -1.31 -5.12 -1.95
CA ASP A 34 -2.57 -5.21 -1.22
C ASP A 34 -2.55 -6.33 -0.21
N MET A 35 -3.18 -6.09 0.94
CA MET A 35 -3.58 -7.13 1.89
C MET A 35 -5.10 -7.25 1.90
N VAL A 36 -5.60 -8.44 1.68
CA VAL A 36 -7.02 -8.78 1.77
C VAL A 36 -7.25 -9.63 3.02
N VAL A 37 -8.14 -9.17 3.88
CA VAL A 37 -8.53 -9.87 5.11
C VAL A 37 -9.96 -10.35 4.96
N ARG A 38 -10.15 -11.66 5.10
CA ARG A 38 -11.47 -12.26 5.14
C ARG A 38 -11.95 -12.37 6.57
N THR A 39 -13.19 -11.91 6.81
CA THR A 39 -13.82 -11.94 8.12
C THR A 39 -15.13 -12.73 8.09
N LYS A 40 -15.53 -13.23 9.25
CA LYS A 40 -16.86 -13.77 9.48
C LYS A 40 -17.52 -13.07 10.65
N LEU A 41 -18.81 -12.81 10.49
CA LEU A 41 -19.67 -12.27 11.53
C LEU A 41 -20.42 -13.42 12.21
N PHE A 42 -20.44 -13.41 13.52
CA PHE A 42 -21.21 -14.33 14.38
C PHE A 42 -22.20 -13.53 15.22
N LEU A 43 -23.30 -14.17 15.65
CA LEU A 43 -24.29 -13.50 16.48
C LEU A 43 -23.78 -13.25 17.91
N SER A 44 -22.82 -14.06 18.36
CA SER A 44 -22.16 -13.92 19.66
C SER A 44 -20.70 -14.41 19.62
N PRO A 45 -19.85 -14.07 20.61
CA PRO A 45 -18.53 -14.67 20.77
C PRO A 45 -18.55 -16.18 20.98
N GLU A 46 -19.59 -16.71 21.63
CA GLU A 46 -19.79 -18.14 21.91
C GLU A 46 -19.94 -18.89 20.58
N ASP A 47 -20.80 -18.39 19.67
CA ASP A 47 -21.01 -18.99 18.34
C ASP A 47 -19.71 -19.06 17.56
N ALA A 48 -18.86 -18.03 17.67
CA ALA A 48 -17.55 -18.02 17.04
C ALA A 48 -16.61 -19.09 17.58
N THR A 49 -16.73 -19.42 18.87
CA THR A 49 -15.92 -20.45 19.53
C THR A 49 -16.38 -21.84 19.14
N GLU A 50 -17.68 -22.06 19.15
CA GLU A 50 -18.28 -23.34 18.76
C GLU A 50 -18.04 -23.68 17.30
N SER A 51 -18.11 -22.68 16.40
CA SER A 51 -17.86 -22.90 14.98
C SER A 51 -16.40 -23.21 14.66
N ALA A 52 -15.46 -22.96 15.58
CA ALA A 52 -14.08 -23.39 15.43
C ALA A 52 -13.88 -24.91 15.57
N THR A 53 -14.86 -25.60 16.15
CA THR A 53 -14.86 -27.05 16.26
C THR A 53 -15.65 -27.62 15.07
N PRO A 54 -15.05 -28.47 14.20
CA PRO A 54 -15.76 -29.07 13.10
C PRO A 54 -16.96 -29.88 13.64
N LYS A 55 -18.17 -29.44 13.32
CA LYS A 55 -19.39 -30.21 13.57
C LYS A 55 -19.60 -31.11 12.35
N TYR A 56 -19.42 -32.41 12.53
CA TYR A 56 -19.83 -33.40 11.55
C TYR A 56 -21.26 -33.81 11.88
N ASP A 57 -22.14 -33.90 10.87
CA ASP A 57 -23.44 -34.51 11.05
C ASP A 57 -23.26 -36.04 11.26
N GLU A 58 -24.33 -36.71 11.69
CA GLU A 58 -24.34 -38.17 11.93
C GLU A 58 -23.98 -38.99 10.68
N LEU A 59 -23.99 -38.40 9.50
CA LEU A 59 -23.63 -39.00 8.19
C LEU A 59 -22.20 -38.70 7.75
N GLY A 60 -21.43 -37.91 8.53
CA GLY A 60 -20.07 -37.53 8.17
C GLY A 60 -19.96 -36.59 6.96
N ALA A 61 -21.08 -36.04 6.51
CA ALA A 61 -21.14 -35.06 5.46
C ALA A 61 -20.70 -33.69 6.03
N GLY A 62 -19.65 -33.15 5.43
CA GLY A 62 -18.87 -32.05 5.95
C GLY A 62 -19.68 -30.84 6.39
N MET A 63 -19.07 -30.23 7.35
CA MET A 63 -19.24 -28.92 7.94
C MET A 63 -20.49 -28.14 7.52
N ASN A 64 -21.36 -27.88 8.46
CA ASN A 64 -22.30 -26.79 8.34
C ASN A 64 -21.53 -25.46 8.22
N GLU A 65 -21.48 -24.91 7.01
CA GLU A 65 -21.06 -23.51 6.80
C GLU A 65 -22.02 -22.54 7.51
N GLY A 66 -22.86 -23.06 8.33
CA GLY A 66 -24.09 -22.49 8.80
C GLY A 66 -24.00 -21.55 10.00
N ASP A 67 -22.90 -21.41 10.67
CA ASP A 67 -22.88 -20.72 11.97
C ASP A 67 -22.48 -19.23 11.89
N PHE A 68 -22.13 -18.70 10.73
CA PHE A 68 -21.88 -17.27 10.57
C PHE A 68 -23.10 -16.53 9.99
N ALA A 69 -23.24 -15.28 10.41
CA ALA A 69 -24.29 -14.37 9.99
C ALA A 69 -23.76 -13.38 8.94
N ARG A 70 -24.67 -12.76 8.19
CA ARG A 70 -24.35 -11.72 7.22
C ARG A 70 -25.11 -10.44 7.54
N ASN A 71 -24.42 -9.32 7.38
CA ASN A 71 -25.01 -8.00 7.46
C ASN A 71 -24.54 -7.18 6.26
N VAL A 72 -25.44 -6.42 5.63
CA VAL A 72 -25.16 -5.64 4.42
C VAL A 72 -24.11 -4.54 4.62
N ASN A 73 -23.91 -4.09 5.87
CA ASN A 73 -22.96 -3.04 6.21
C ASN A 73 -21.63 -3.58 6.71
N ILE A 74 -21.50 -4.90 6.88
CA ILE A 74 -20.26 -5.54 7.34
C ILE A 74 -19.68 -6.36 6.20
N PRO A 75 -18.61 -5.88 5.56
CA PRO A 75 -17.99 -6.61 4.47
C PRO A 75 -17.39 -7.94 4.94
N GLU A 76 -17.53 -8.98 4.13
CA GLU A 76 -16.81 -10.24 4.35
C GLU A 76 -15.31 -10.12 4.03
N TYR A 77 -14.93 -9.07 3.31
CA TYR A 77 -13.54 -8.81 2.88
C TYR A 77 -13.18 -7.36 3.09
N PHE A 78 -12.06 -7.13 3.75
CA PHE A 78 -11.42 -5.82 3.88
C PHE A 78 -10.16 -5.83 3.05
N LYS A 79 -9.96 -4.76 2.28
CA LYS A 79 -8.78 -4.58 1.44
C LYS A 79 -7.98 -3.38 1.92
N PHE A 80 -6.73 -3.60 2.26
CA PHE A 80 -5.82 -2.57 2.75
C PHE A 80 -4.65 -2.39 1.79
N PRO A 81 -4.39 -1.18 1.29
CA PRO A 81 -3.20 -0.90 0.51
C PRO A 81 -1.95 -0.98 1.40
N MET A 82 -0.97 -1.73 0.93
CA MET A 82 0.33 -1.91 1.57
C MET A 82 1.39 -1.25 0.71
N THR A 83 1.33 0.08 0.64
CA THR A 83 2.25 0.89 -0.16
C THR A 83 2.73 2.10 0.63
N SER A 84 3.97 2.47 0.41
CA SER A 84 4.57 3.70 0.93
C SER A 84 5.14 4.55 -0.20
N SER A 85 5.47 5.81 0.07
CA SER A 85 6.16 6.68 -0.87
C SER A 85 7.65 6.57 -0.64
N ALA A 86 8.40 6.30 -1.71
CA ALA A 86 9.85 6.30 -1.68
C ALA A 86 10.42 7.30 -2.69
N ILE A 87 11.56 7.90 -2.35
CA ILE A 87 12.28 8.84 -3.21
C ILE A 87 13.38 8.06 -3.91
N PHE A 88 13.44 8.21 -5.22
CA PHE A 88 14.44 7.60 -6.09
C PHE A 88 15.20 8.68 -6.82
N THR A 89 16.45 8.38 -7.15
CA THR A 89 17.29 9.22 -7.98
C THR A 89 17.52 8.54 -9.33
N ARG A 90 17.48 9.33 -10.39
CA ARG A 90 17.81 8.91 -11.74
C ARG A 90 18.84 9.86 -12.34
N SER A 91 19.92 9.31 -12.86
CA SER A 91 20.86 10.06 -13.67
C SER A 91 20.41 10.08 -15.13
N LEU A 92 20.34 11.25 -15.71
CA LEU A 92 20.06 11.48 -17.12
C LEU A 92 21.27 12.11 -17.76
N ASP A 93 21.75 11.51 -18.83
CA ASP A 93 22.78 12.13 -19.65
C ASP A 93 22.14 13.21 -20.51
N ILE A 94 22.54 14.45 -20.28
CA ILE A 94 22.08 15.60 -21.04
C ILE A 94 23.22 16.17 -21.85
N ASN A 95 22.93 16.65 -23.05
CA ASN A 95 23.88 17.41 -23.85
C ASN A 95 23.85 18.88 -23.41
N VAL A 96 24.98 19.36 -22.95
CA VAL A 96 25.13 20.75 -22.53
C VAL A 96 26.03 21.47 -23.55
N GLU A 97 25.56 22.61 -24.06
CA GLU A 97 26.37 23.46 -24.90
C GLU A 97 27.44 24.12 -24.05
N THR A 98 28.68 23.92 -24.43
CA THR A 98 29.84 24.50 -23.76
C THR A 98 30.63 25.36 -24.76
N SER A 99 31.16 26.46 -24.30
CA SER A 99 32.01 27.34 -25.11
C SER A 99 33.38 27.51 -24.47
N GLU A 100 34.36 27.46 -25.28
CA GLU A 100 35.77 27.65 -24.89
C GLU A 100 36.41 28.70 -25.76
N SER A 101 37.12 29.66 -25.13
CA SER A 101 37.91 30.62 -25.84
C SER A 101 39.30 30.07 -26.09
N TYR A 102 39.85 30.37 -27.24
CA TYR A 102 41.23 30.09 -27.60
C TYR A 102 41.84 31.27 -28.33
N GLU A 103 43.15 31.41 -28.21
CA GLU A 103 43.92 32.45 -28.89
C GLU A 103 44.51 31.89 -30.19
N GLU A 104 44.42 32.66 -31.25
CA GLU A 104 44.99 32.31 -32.55
C GLU A 104 45.80 33.49 -33.09
N GLU A 105 47.05 33.22 -33.47
CA GLU A 105 47.85 34.19 -34.17
C GLU A 105 47.40 34.27 -35.63
N VAL A 106 47.02 35.45 -36.04
CA VAL A 106 46.66 35.75 -37.43
C VAL A 106 47.58 36.80 -37.99
N PRO A 107 47.91 36.78 -39.30
CA PRO A 107 48.71 37.85 -39.94
C PRO A 107 48.01 39.20 -39.76
N SER A 108 48.78 40.21 -39.34
CA SER A 108 48.27 41.58 -39.21
C SER A 108 47.88 42.14 -40.57
N LEU A 109 46.76 42.85 -40.63
CA LEU A 109 46.21 43.39 -41.88
C LEU A 109 47.15 44.47 -42.55
N ASP A 110 47.98 45.06 -41.74
CA ASP A 110 48.95 46.07 -42.21
C ASP A 110 50.31 45.50 -42.67
N GLY A 111 50.48 44.17 -42.56
CA GLY A 111 51.70 43.47 -42.93
C GLY A 111 52.87 43.64 -41.93
N SER A 112 52.63 44.20 -40.74
CA SER A 112 53.66 44.49 -39.75
C SER A 112 54.04 43.32 -38.84
N GLY A 113 53.38 42.17 -38.96
CA GLY A 113 53.63 41.00 -38.14
C GLY A 113 52.41 40.11 -37.96
N SER A 114 52.29 39.50 -36.79
CA SER A 114 51.11 38.72 -36.39
C SER A 114 50.32 39.38 -35.23
N GLU A 115 49.06 39.24 -35.23
CA GLU A 115 48.15 39.71 -34.18
C GLU A 115 47.49 38.51 -33.53
N VAL A 116 47.39 38.52 -32.19
CA VAL A 116 46.64 37.45 -31.43
C VAL A 116 45.22 37.85 -31.29
N ILE A 117 44.34 37.03 -31.84
CA ILE A 117 42.89 37.22 -31.72
C ILE A 117 42.30 36.11 -30.87
N THR A 118 41.34 36.48 -30.01
CA THR A 118 40.57 35.51 -29.21
C THR A 118 39.37 35.03 -30.03
N LYS A 119 39.30 33.73 -30.25
CA LYS A 119 38.17 33.05 -30.91
C LYS A 119 37.43 32.19 -29.91
N TRP A 120 36.17 31.93 -30.19
CA TRP A 120 35.31 31.04 -29.42
C TRP A 120 34.93 29.85 -30.28
N ARG A 121 34.97 28.66 -29.67
CA ARG A 121 34.38 27.47 -30.25
C ARG A 121 33.28 26.94 -29.32
N HIS A 122 32.18 26.53 -29.91
CA HIS A 122 31.05 25.94 -29.23
C HIS A 122 31.03 24.45 -29.52
N PHE A 123 30.83 23.64 -28.51
CA PHE A 123 30.72 22.20 -28.63
C PHE A 123 29.75 21.65 -27.60
N MET A 124 29.20 20.49 -27.91
CA MET A 124 28.32 19.78 -26.98
C MET A 124 29.12 18.83 -26.12
N THR A 125 28.92 18.92 -24.82
CA THR A 125 29.45 17.96 -23.83
C THR A 125 28.34 17.21 -23.17
N MET A 126 28.59 15.96 -22.78
CA MET A 126 27.65 15.21 -21.98
C MET A 126 27.85 15.56 -20.51
N SER A 127 26.75 15.84 -19.82
CA SER A 127 26.73 16.06 -18.39
C SER A 127 25.65 15.17 -17.78
N ALA A 128 25.85 14.73 -16.56
CA ALA A 128 24.84 13.97 -15.82
C ALA A 128 23.94 14.93 -15.04
N ASP A 129 22.65 14.87 -15.31
CA ASP A 129 21.62 15.55 -14.52
C ASP A 129 21.00 14.54 -13.57
N ILE A 130 21.08 14.81 -12.26
CA ILE A 130 20.53 13.94 -11.23
C ILE A 130 19.15 14.46 -10.85
N GLN A 131 18.14 13.68 -11.16
CA GLN A 131 16.74 14.01 -10.84
C GLN A 131 16.21 13.11 -9.75
N GLU A 132 15.55 13.71 -8.78
CA GLU A 132 14.80 13.01 -7.74
C GLU A 132 13.33 12.93 -8.15
N TYR A 133 12.72 11.77 -7.93
CA TYR A 133 11.29 11.56 -8.14
C TYR A 133 10.71 10.67 -7.06
N SER A 134 9.45 10.91 -6.72
CA SER A 134 8.69 10.08 -5.79
C SER A 134 7.90 9.03 -6.53
N ALA A 135 7.95 7.79 -6.04
CA ALA A 135 7.14 6.69 -6.56
C ALA A 135 6.56 5.87 -5.42
N SER A 136 5.38 5.29 -5.67
CA SER A 136 4.76 4.34 -4.75
C SER A 136 5.49 3.00 -4.84
N VAL A 137 5.84 2.44 -3.70
CA VAL A 137 6.47 1.12 -3.57
C VAL A 137 5.66 0.24 -2.65
N VAL A 138 5.68 -1.06 -2.91
CA VAL A 138 5.04 -2.04 -2.02
C VAL A 138 5.85 -2.12 -0.72
N ASP A 139 5.15 -1.96 0.39
CA ASP A 139 5.75 -1.93 1.73
C ASP A 139 4.91 -2.76 2.71
N PHE A 140 5.40 -3.91 3.09
CA PHE A 140 4.82 -4.78 4.12
C PHE A 140 5.53 -4.64 5.47
N SER A 141 6.41 -3.66 5.64
CA SER A 141 7.13 -3.43 6.89
C SER A 141 6.22 -3.21 8.11
N PRO A 142 5.01 -2.61 7.99
CA PRO A 142 4.09 -2.50 9.11
C PRO A 142 3.67 -3.83 9.73
N ILE A 143 3.75 -4.93 8.96
CA ILE A 143 3.40 -6.28 9.44
C ILE A 143 4.62 -7.01 10.02
N THR A 144 5.84 -6.53 9.74
CA THR A 144 7.07 -7.16 10.20
C THR A 144 7.22 -7.02 11.71
N GLY A 145 7.20 -8.13 12.44
CA GLY A 145 7.38 -8.15 13.91
C GLY A 145 6.09 -8.17 14.73
N SER A 146 4.93 -7.96 14.09
CA SER A 146 3.61 -8.10 14.71
C SER A 146 2.86 -9.28 14.08
N SER A 147 1.94 -9.87 14.80
CA SER A 147 1.03 -10.81 14.14
C SER A 147 0.15 -10.04 13.16
N VAL A 148 -0.19 -10.64 12.02
CA VAL A 148 -1.11 -10.04 11.03
C VAL A 148 -2.42 -9.62 11.68
N TYR A 149 -2.85 -10.34 12.71
CA TYR A 149 -4.05 -10.02 13.48
C TYR A 149 -3.92 -8.70 14.25
N GLU A 150 -2.78 -8.45 14.89
CA GLU A 150 -2.53 -7.19 15.62
C GLU A 150 -2.50 -5.98 14.68
N PHE A 151 -2.10 -6.18 13.45
CA PHE A 151 -2.15 -5.15 12.42
C PHE A 151 -3.56 -4.99 11.84
N ALA A 152 -4.27 -6.08 11.52
CA ALA A 152 -5.52 -6.04 10.79
C ALA A 152 -6.73 -5.63 11.66
N TYR A 153 -6.82 -6.08 12.92
CA TYR A 153 -7.96 -5.75 13.78
C TYR A 153 -8.15 -4.25 14.03
N PRO A 154 -7.12 -3.44 14.31
CA PRO A 154 -7.30 -1.99 14.44
C PRO A 154 -7.81 -1.31 13.17
N LEU A 155 -7.38 -1.78 11.99
CA LEU A 155 -7.84 -1.24 10.71
C LEU A 155 -9.31 -1.60 10.43
N ILE A 156 -9.71 -2.84 10.71
CA ILE A 156 -11.10 -3.29 10.60
C ILE A 156 -11.96 -2.51 11.58
N LYS A 157 -11.52 -2.39 12.84
CA LYS A 157 -12.19 -1.61 13.86
C LYS A 157 -12.44 -0.18 13.40
N TYR A 158 -11.41 0.51 12.95
CA TYR A 158 -11.53 1.88 12.42
C TYR A 158 -12.55 1.98 11.29
N HIS A 159 -12.53 1.03 10.35
CA HIS A 159 -13.48 1.01 9.23
C HIS A 159 -14.93 0.82 9.71
N LEU A 160 -15.16 -0.05 10.68
CA LEU A 160 -16.49 -0.32 11.23
C LEU A 160 -16.98 0.81 12.13
N GLU A 161 -16.12 1.49 12.88
CA GLU A 161 -16.48 2.66 13.69
C GLU A 161 -17.00 3.82 12.84
N GLN A 162 -16.56 3.94 11.58
CA GLN A 162 -17.12 4.93 10.65
C GLN A 162 -18.57 4.62 10.27
N GLN A 163 -18.99 3.38 10.37
CA GLN A 163 -20.36 2.95 10.03
C GLN A 163 -21.27 2.86 11.25
N PHE A 164 -20.78 2.34 12.36
CA PHE A 164 -21.56 2.04 13.55
C PHE A 164 -21.40 3.06 14.68
N GLY A 165 -20.46 3.99 14.53
CA GLY A 165 -20.12 4.99 15.55
C GLY A 165 -18.97 4.54 16.46
N GLU A 166 -18.19 5.51 16.90
CA GLU A 166 -17.06 5.31 17.80
C GLU A 166 -17.53 4.73 19.15
N GLY A 167 -16.82 3.73 19.65
CA GLY A 167 -17.13 3.05 20.91
C GLY A 167 -18.15 1.91 20.81
N ASN A 168 -18.72 1.65 19.64
CA ASN A 168 -19.65 0.53 19.40
C ASN A 168 -18.94 -0.73 18.89
N ILE A 169 -17.63 -0.68 18.68
CA ILE A 169 -16.80 -1.79 18.22
C ILE A 169 -15.68 -2.06 19.22
#